data_2666f6769c4fe03b70325d7425fa019b
#
_entry.id   2666f6769c4fe03b70325d7425fa019b
#
_cell.length_a   1.000
_cell.length_b   1.000
_cell.length_c   1.000
_cell.angle_alpha   90.00
_cell.angle_beta   90.00
_cell.angle_gamma   90.00
#
_symmetry.space_group_name_H-M   'P 1'
#
loop_
_entity.id
_entity.type
_entity.pdbx_description
1 polymer ?
#
loop_
_entity_poly.entity_id
_entity_poly.type
_entity_poly.pdbx_seq_one_letter_code
_entity_poly.pdbx_strand_id
1 'polypeptide(L)'
;VEGVMPMQSILSFISAHWMEWAIGLLSFGWGYLIKKMTEYKNIKDGLLAIMHDRLYQMSTFFLKEGYINTAALKNLEYLYKSYHALGGNGTGTELYTRAKGLPIKED
;
A
#
# COMPACT_ATOMS: atom_id res chain seq x y z
N VAL A 1 -4.61 -55.57 18.57
CA VAL A 1 -4.84 -55.09 19.90
C VAL A 1 -6.19 -54.38 19.95
N GLU A 2 -7.04 -54.87 20.80
CA GLU A 2 -8.38 -54.32 20.95
C GLU A 2 -8.29 -52.98 21.65
N GLY A 3 -9.06 -52.02 21.20
CA GLY A 3 -9.11 -50.68 21.76
C GLY A 3 -8.12 -49.70 21.16
N VAL A 4 -7.23 -50.12 20.27
CA VAL A 4 -6.32 -49.25 19.53
C VAL A 4 -6.78 -49.18 18.09
N MET A 5 -7.01 -47.97 17.58
CA MET A 5 -7.37 -47.82 16.18
C MET A 5 -6.17 -48.23 15.32
N PRO A 6 -6.39 -49.10 14.32
CA PRO A 6 -5.34 -49.41 13.35
C PRO A 6 -4.91 -48.14 12.61
N MET A 7 -3.62 -48.05 12.31
CA MET A 7 -3.08 -46.93 11.53
C MET A 7 -3.83 -46.72 10.24
N GLN A 8 -4.27 -47.81 9.59
CA GLN A 8 -5.06 -47.74 8.36
C GLN A 8 -6.40 -47.02 8.55
N SER A 9 -7.05 -47.27 9.71
CA SER A 9 -8.31 -46.56 9.99
C SER A 9 -8.12 -45.09 10.20
N ILE A 10 -7.04 -44.71 10.89
CA ILE A 10 -6.68 -43.30 11.07
C ILE A 10 -6.36 -42.65 9.73
N LEU A 11 -5.54 -43.31 8.92
CA LEU A 11 -5.18 -42.81 7.58
C LEU A 11 -6.41 -42.71 6.66
N SER A 12 -7.31 -43.70 6.71
CA SER A 12 -8.56 -43.65 5.97
C SER A 12 -9.43 -42.48 6.37
N PHE A 13 -9.53 -42.22 7.69
CA PHE A 13 -10.29 -41.12 8.21
C PHE A 13 -9.74 -39.78 7.73
N ILE A 14 -8.42 -39.62 7.84
CA ILE A 14 -7.73 -38.41 7.39
C ILE A 14 -7.90 -38.24 5.87
N SER A 15 -7.71 -39.31 5.08
CA SER A 15 -7.89 -39.30 3.63
C SER A 15 -9.33 -38.94 3.23
N ALA A 16 -10.31 -39.42 3.98
CA ALA A 16 -11.71 -39.16 3.68
C ALA A 16 -12.10 -37.71 3.96
N HIS A 17 -11.46 -37.06 4.94
CA HIS A 17 -11.86 -35.75 5.44
C HIS A 17 -10.86 -34.64 5.12
N TRP A 18 -9.69 -34.97 4.58
CA TRP A 18 -8.64 -33.97 4.35
C TRP A 18 -9.09 -32.87 3.37
N MET A 19 -9.90 -33.23 2.37
CA MET A 19 -10.39 -32.23 1.41
C MET A 19 -11.31 -31.22 2.07
N GLU A 20 -12.17 -31.67 2.99
CA GLU A 20 -13.06 -30.78 3.73
C GLU A 20 -12.26 -29.82 4.60
N TRP A 21 -11.23 -30.32 5.27
CA TRP A 21 -10.35 -29.50 6.09
C TRP A 21 -9.52 -28.54 5.25
N ALA A 22 -9.01 -29.00 4.12
CA ALA A 22 -8.24 -28.18 3.19
C ALA A 22 -9.10 -27.05 2.63
N ILE A 23 -10.33 -27.34 2.23
CA ILE A 23 -11.28 -26.35 1.73
C ILE A 23 -11.60 -25.34 2.82
N GLY A 24 -11.85 -25.82 4.06
CA GLY A 24 -12.11 -24.94 5.20
C GLY A 24 -10.95 -24.00 5.51
N LEU A 25 -9.71 -24.52 5.54
CA LEU A 25 -8.52 -23.73 5.77
C LEU A 25 -8.27 -22.72 4.64
N LEU A 26 -8.43 -23.16 3.39
CA LEU A 26 -8.26 -22.28 2.24
C LEU A 26 -9.31 -21.17 2.22
N SER A 27 -10.55 -21.50 2.52
CA SER A 27 -11.64 -20.51 2.59
C SER A 27 -11.40 -19.49 3.69
N PHE A 28 -10.99 -19.96 4.88
CA PHE A 28 -10.64 -19.07 5.99
C PHE A 28 -9.46 -18.18 5.66
N GLY A 29 -8.39 -18.77 5.10
CA GLY A 29 -7.20 -18.02 4.68
C GLY A 29 -7.51 -17.00 3.60
N TRP A 30 -8.37 -17.36 2.64
CA TRP A 30 -8.80 -16.46 1.57
C TRP A 30 -9.58 -15.29 2.13
N GLY A 31 -10.54 -15.56 3.02
CA GLY A 31 -11.32 -14.52 3.67
C GLY A 31 -10.45 -13.57 4.50
N TYR A 32 -9.46 -14.12 5.23
CA TYR A 32 -8.50 -13.32 5.98
C TYR A 32 -7.68 -12.43 5.06
N LEU A 33 -7.19 -12.98 3.94
CA LEU A 33 -6.40 -12.22 2.97
C LEU A 33 -7.22 -11.09 2.35
N ILE A 34 -8.46 -11.37 1.96
CA ILE A 34 -9.33 -10.34 1.39
C ILE A 34 -9.56 -9.21 2.39
N LYS A 35 -9.79 -9.55 3.66
CA LYS A 35 -9.96 -8.55 4.72
C LYS A 35 -8.71 -7.69 4.86
N LYS A 36 -7.53 -8.32 4.91
CA LYS A 36 -6.26 -7.60 5.03
C LYS A 36 -5.96 -6.75 3.81
N MET A 37 -6.25 -7.24 2.63
CA MET A 37 -6.08 -6.47 1.39
C MET A 37 -7.00 -5.25 1.35
N THR A 38 -8.23 -5.40 1.83
CA THR A 38 -9.18 -4.29 1.89
C THR A 38 -8.72 -3.24 2.89
N GLU A 39 -8.26 -3.65 4.08
CA GLU A 39 -7.70 -2.74 5.08
C GLU A 39 -6.48 -2.00 4.53
N TYR A 40 -5.57 -2.73 3.86
CA TYR A 40 -4.38 -2.14 3.25
C TYR A 40 -4.76 -1.11 2.19
N LYS A 41 -5.73 -1.44 1.33
CA LYS A 41 -6.20 -0.53 0.30
C LYS A 41 -6.78 0.75 0.90
N ASN A 42 -7.58 0.63 1.95
CA ASN A 42 -8.18 1.79 2.61
C ASN A 42 -7.12 2.69 3.23
N ILE A 43 -6.12 2.11 3.89
CA ILE A 43 -5.00 2.87 4.45
C ILE A 43 -4.21 3.55 3.33
N LYS A 44 -3.90 2.81 2.28
CA LYS A 44 -3.17 3.33 1.13
C LYS A 44 -3.91 4.50 0.48
N ASP A 45 -5.20 4.36 0.25
CA ASP A 45 -6.01 5.41 -0.37
C ASP A 45 -6.05 6.66 0.51
N GLY A 46 -6.15 6.48 1.83
CA GLY A 46 -6.09 7.59 2.78
C GLY A 46 -4.75 8.29 2.77
N LEU A 47 -3.66 7.54 2.75
CA LEU A 47 -2.31 8.11 2.65
C LEU A 47 -2.11 8.85 1.34
N LEU A 48 -2.58 8.29 0.22
CA LEU A 48 -2.50 8.95 -1.08
C LEU A 48 -3.26 10.28 -1.08
N ALA A 49 -4.43 10.32 -0.46
CA ALA A 49 -5.21 11.56 -0.38
C ALA A 49 -4.46 12.63 0.42
N ILE A 50 -3.86 12.27 1.54
CA ILE A 50 -3.08 13.18 2.37
C ILE A 50 -1.83 13.65 1.63
N MET A 51 -1.11 12.75 0.98
CA MET A 51 0.09 13.06 0.21
C MET A 51 -0.23 13.96 -0.97
N HIS A 52 -1.33 13.68 -1.68
CA HIS A 52 -1.78 14.51 -2.80
C HIS A 52 -2.07 15.93 -2.33
N ASP A 53 -2.79 16.07 -1.23
CA ASP A 53 -3.10 17.37 -0.66
C ASP A 53 -1.84 18.13 -0.26
N ARG A 54 -0.90 17.44 0.36
CA ARG A 54 0.38 18.02 0.77
C ARG A 54 1.21 18.45 -0.45
N LEU A 55 1.28 17.61 -1.46
CA LEU A 55 1.96 17.95 -2.72
C LEU A 55 1.32 19.16 -3.38
N TYR A 56 0.01 19.19 -3.41
CA TYR A 56 -0.74 20.31 -3.97
C TYR A 56 -0.40 21.61 -3.24
N GLN A 57 -0.48 21.60 -1.91
CA GLN A 57 -0.23 22.79 -1.11
C GLN A 57 1.21 23.28 -1.24
N MET A 58 2.18 22.38 -1.13
CA MET A 58 3.60 22.73 -1.23
C MET A 58 3.94 23.22 -2.62
N SER A 59 3.52 22.51 -3.65
CA SER A 59 3.84 22.85 -5.03
C SER A 59 3.21 24.19 -5.43
N THR A 60 1.95 24.41 -5.11
CA THR A 60 1.28 25.67 -5.41
C THR A 60 1.89 26.84 -4.68
N PHE A 61 2.33 26.64 -3.44
CA PHE A 61 3.02 27.68 -2.67
C PHE A 61 4.28 28.13 -3.41
N PHE A 62 5.15 27.19 -3.80
CA PHE A 62 6.41 27.54 -4.48
C PHE A 62 6.18 28.06 -5.88
N LEU A 63 5.19 27.54 -6.60
CA LEU A 63 4.84 28.06 -7.93
C LEU A 63 4.36 29.50 -7.85
N LYS A 64 3.65 29.85 -6.79
CA LYS A 64 3.21 31.22 -6.55
C LYS A 64 4.37 32.14 -6.18
N GLU A 65 5.33 31.62 -5.36
CA GLU A 65 6.53 32.38 -4.99
C GLU A 65 7.48 32.56 -6.19
N GLY A 66 7.48 31.63 -7.13
CA GLY A 66 8.33 31.66 -8.30
C GLY A 66 9.72 31.11 -8.11
N TYR A 67 10.05 30.58 -6.95
CA TYR A 67 11.34 29.96 -6.64
C TYR A 67 11.18 28.94 -5.53
N ILE A 68 12.20 28.10 -5.34
CA ILE A 68 12.23 27.07 -4.30
C ILE A 68 13.66 26.97 -3.75
N ASN A 69 13.79 26.74 -2.44
CA ASN A 69 15.11 26.50 -1.86
C ASN A 69 15.45 24.99 -1.89
N THR A 70 16.72 24.68 -1.69
CA THR A 70 17.20 23.28 -1.76
C THR A 70 16.53 22.37 -0.75
N ALA A 71 16.34 22.84 0.49
CA ALA A 71 15.71 22.03 1.53
C ALA A 71 14.26 21.71 1.19
N ALA A 72 13.52 22.69 0.69
CA ALA A 72 12.13 22.49 0.28
C ALA A 72 12.03 21.56 -0.92
N LEU A 73 12.95 21.67 -1.88
CA LEU A 73 12.97 20.78 -3.02
C LEU A 73 13.22 19.33 -2.61
N LYS A 74 14.13 19.08 -1.68
CA LYS A 74 14.38 17.75 -1.14
C LYS A 74 13.14 17.18 -0.45
N ASN A 75 12.47 17.98 0.36
CA ASN A 75 11.24 17.56 1.03
C ASN A 75 10.17 17.20 0.00
N LEU A 76 10.04 18.01 -1.04
CA LEU A 76 9.09 17.78 -2.10
C LEU A 76 9.40 16.49 -2.86
N GLU A 77 10.68 16.23 -3.12
CA GLU A 77 11.14 14.99 -3.78
C GLU A 77 10.82 13.75 -2.95
N TYR A 78 11.06 13.80 -1.63
CA TYR A 78 10.71 12.70 -0.73
C TYR A 78 9.22 12.41 -0.74
N LEU A 79 8.43 13.46 -0.62
CA LEU A 79 6.98 13.35 -0.62
C LEU A 79 6.47 12.76 -1.94
N TYR A 80 6.98 13.26 -3.06
CA TYR A 80 6.59 12.76 -4.37
C TYR A 80 7.01 11.32 -4.59
N LYS A 81 8.22 10.95 -4.16
CA LYS A 81 8.72 9.57 -4.29
C LYS A 81 7.81 8.59 -3.55
N SER A 82 7.39 8.93 -2.34
CA SER A 82 6.47 8.11 -1.56
C SER A 82 5.09 8.06 -2.21
N TYR A 83 4.60 9.20 -2.68
CA TYR A 83 3.32 9.31 -3.38
C TYR A 83 3.30 8.45 -4.64
N HIS A 84 4.34 8.54 -5.44
CA HIS A 84 4.45 7.76 -6.67
C HIS A 84 4.59 6.25 -6.39
N ALA A 85 5.36 5.89 -5.37
CA ALA A 85 5.55 4.48 -4.97
C ALA A 85 4.24 3.82 -4.55
N LEU A 86 3.31 4.58 -3.98
CA LEU A 86 1.99 4.09 -3.61
C LEU A 86 1.00 4.11 -4.78
N GLY A 87 1.43 4.48 -5.95
CA GLY A 87 0.58 4.51 -7.14
C GLY A 87 -0.03 5.87 -7.45
N GLY A 88 0.42 6.92 -6.78
CA GLY A 88 -0.05 8.28 -7.05
C GLY A 88 0.42 8.78 -8.40
N ASN A 89 -0.43 9.53 -9.09
CA ASN A 89 -0.18 10.04 -10.42
C ASN A 89 -1.09 11.25 -10.70
N GLY A 90 -1.07 11.76 -11.92
CA GLY A 90 -1.98 12.82 -12.36
C GLY A 90 -1.56 14.20 -11.87
N THR A 91 -2.48 14.93 -11.24
CA THR A 91 -2.26 16.33 -10.82
C THR A 91 -1.06 16.48 -9.88
N GLY A 92 -0.86 15.52 -8.96
CA GLY A 92 0.29 15.53 -8.06
C GLY A 92 1.61 15.48 -8.82
N THR A 93 1.70 14.62 -9.83
CA THR A 93 2.89 14.49 -10.68
C THR A 93 3.12 15.78 -11.47
N GLU A 94 2.07 16.35 -12.03
CA GLU A 94 2.17 17.59 -12.81
C GLU A 94 2.67 18.75 -11.96
N LEU A 95 2.09 18.93 -10.78
CA LEU A 95 2.49 19.99 -9.86
C LEU A 95 3.92 19.82 -9.37
N TYR A 96 4.31 18.58 -9.06
CA TYR A 96 5.69 18.28 -8.66
C TYR A 96 6.66 18.65 -9.78
N THR A 97 6.36 18.24 -11.01
CA THR A 97 7.22 18.50 -12.16
C THR A 97 7.42 20.00 -12.38
N ARG A 98 6.35 20.78 -12.25
CA ARG A 98 6.43 22.23 -12.37
C ARG A 98 7.26 22.85 -11.25
N ALA A 99 7.03 22.44 -10.01
CA ALA A 99 7.75 22.96 -8.86
C ALA A 99 9.24 22.63 -8.93
N LYS A 100 9.57 21.42 -9.38
CA LYS A 100 10.95 20.98 -9.57
C LYS A 100 11.71 21.83 -10.58
N GLY A 101 11.00 22.38 -11.56
CA GLY A 101 11.58 23.24 -12.57
C GLY A 101 11.79 24.69 -12.16
N LEU A 102 11.42 25.07 -10.94
CA LEU A 102 11.57 26.43 -10.46
C LEU A 102 13.04 26.79 -10.22
N PRO A 103 13.40 28.08 -10.36
CA PRO A 103 14.74 28.53 -9.96
C PRO A 103 15.00 28.25 -8.49
N ILE A 104 16.23 27.84 -8.18
CA ILE A 104 16.64 27.58 -6.80
C ILE A 104 17.18 28.90 -6.22
N LYS A 105 16.57 29.31 -5.11
CA LYS A 105 16.98 30.52 -4.42
C LYS A 105 17.02 30.22 -2.93
N GLU A 106 18.20 30.31 -2.33
CA GLU A 106 18.37 30.10 -0.91
C GLU A 106 17.95 31.34 -0.13
N ASP A 107 17.33 31.11 1.02
CA ASP A 107 16.86 32.18 1.91
C ASP A 107 18.00 32.75 2.75
#